data_bf93c20ff90773f76a04779c607f2c24
#
_entry.id   bf93c20ff90773f76a04779c607f2c24
#
_cell.length_a   1.000
_cell.length_b   1.000
_cell.length_c   1.000
_cell.angle_alpha   90.00
_cell.angle_beta   90.00
_cell.angle_gamma   90.00
#
_symmetry.space_group_name_H-M   'P 1'
#
loop_
_entity.id
_entity.type
_entity.pdbx_description
1 polymer ?
#
loop_
_entity_poly.entity_id
_entity_poly.type
_entity_poly.pdbx_seq_one_letter_code
_entity_poly.pdbx_strand_id
1 'polypeptide(L)'
;MSKKIQFITALSALTLLGVALAQTPPAAPAAAPAGPTPAERAIEYRQAVYKIVAGNFGPLTQVAQGKADFNADAARKNAERLAQIAGFVGDAFPDISKEGKTRALPAIWSNRAEFDKLVKDFNDHTKTLSDVVENSSSAGTELKAAVAAVGNDCKACHEKFRSK
;
A
#
# COMPACT_ATOMS: atom_id res chain seq x y z
N MET A 1 15.05 39.66 101.14
CA MET A 1 15.65 40.59 100.14
C MET A 1 15.81 39.85 98.86
N SER A 2 14.80 39.94 97.94
CA SER A 2 14.77 39.23 96.63
C SER A 2 14.63 40.26 95.52
N LYS A 3 15.69 40.35 94.72
CA LYS A 3 15.67 41.15 93.48
C LYS A 3 15.00 40.39 92.34
N LYS A 4 13.84 40.90 91.88
CA LYS A 4 13.21 40.37 90.64
C LYS A 4 13.91 40.93 89.40
N ILE A 5 14.43 40.10 88.60
CA ILE A 5 15.00 40.47 87.25
C ILE A 5 13.88 40.18 86.24
N GLN A 6 13.42 41.26 85.56
CA GLN A 6 12.47 41.15 84.45
C GLN A 6 13.25 40.92 83.16
N PHE A 7 13.01 39.81 82.50
CA PHE A 7 13.49 39.62 81.11
C PHE A 7 12.44 40.11 80.13
N ILE A 8 12.82 41.06 79.31
CA ILE A 8 12.05 41.55 78.19
C ILE A 8 12.43 40.69 76.99
N THR A 9 11.52 39.86 76.55
CA THR A 9 11.69 39.08 75.29
C THR A 9 11.11 39.88 74.15
N ALA A 10 12.00 40.40 73.29
CA ALA A 10 11.63 41.01 72.01
C ALA A 10 11.30 39.90 70.99
N LEU A 11 10.05 39.85 70.57
CA LEU A 11 9.55 38.92 69.56
C LEU A 11 9.74 39.53 68.16
N SER A 12 10.79 39.16 67.46
CA SER A 12 10.99 39.59 66.05
C SER A 12 10.14 38.71 65.13
N ALA A 13 9.11 39.25 64.54
CA ALA A 13 8.32 38.59 63.51
C ALA A 13 9.08 38.63 62.16
N LEU A 14 9.60 37.49 61.77
CA LEU A 14 10.20 37.32 60.42
C LEU A 14 9.11 36.92 59.43
N THR A 15 8.64 37.81 58.60
CA THR A 15 7.71 37.55 57.54
C THR A 15 8.43 36.89 56.35
N LEU A 16 8.27 35.58 56.21
CA LEU A 16 8.70 34.83 55.04
C LEU A 16 7.75 35.09 53.89
N LEU A 17 8.14 35.92 52.89
CA LEU A 17 7.48 35.98 51.58
C LEU A 17 7.73 34.64 50.86
N GLY A 18 6.74 33.76 50.84
CA GLY A 18 6.71 32.55 50.05
C GLY A 18 6.53 32.89 48.57
N VAL A 19 7.58 32.81 47.78
CA VAL A 19 7.47 32.84 46.31
C VAL A 19 6.88 31.49 45.87
N ALA A 20 5.59 31.51 45.52
CA ALA A 20 4.95 30.36 44.90
C ALA A 20 5.48 30.21 43.45
N LEU A 21 6.45 29.30 43.27
CA LEU A 21 6.86 28.86 41.93
C LEU A 21 5.68 28.09 41.35
N ALA A 22 4.96 28.69 40.41
CA ALA A 22 3.97 28.03 39.61
C ALA A 22 4.66 26.96 38.78
N GLN A 23 4.59 25.69 39.21
CA GLN A 23 5.05 24.53 38.44
C GLN A 23 4.07 24.35 37.28
N THR A 24 4.47 24.69 36.06
CA THR A 24 3.77 24.27 34.84
C THR A 24 3.74 22.74 34.83
N PRO A 25 2.55 22.12 34.70
CA PRO A 25 2.48 20.67 34.59
C PRO A 25 3.28 20.21 33.35
N PRO A 26 4.03 19.10 33.44
CA PRO A 26 4.75 18.57 32.31
C PRO A 26 3.79 18.34 31.14
N ALA A 27 4.14 18.84 29.95
CA ALA A 27 3.36 18.62 28.75
C ALA A 27 3.16 17.10 28.57
N ALA A 28 1.91 16.67 28.37
CA ALA A 28 1.62 15.29 28.07
C ALA A 28 2.44 14.84 26.86
N PRO A 29 3.01 13.61 26.85
CA PRO A 29 3.75 13.11 25.69
C PRO A 29 2.86 13.18 24.47
N ALA A 30 3.37 13.79 23.38
CA ALA A 30 2.65 13.81 22.11
C ALA A 30 2.28 12.37 21.74
N ALA A 31 1.00 12.12 21.48
CA ALA A 31 0.52 10.81 21.08
C ALA A 31 1.32 10.36 19.83
N ALA A 32 1.89 9.15 19.88
CA ALA A 32 2.57 8.58 18.73
C ALA A 32 1.62 8.58 17.54
N PRO A 33 2.11 8.87 16.31
CA PRO A 33 1.25 8.89 15.14
C PRO A 33 0.50 7.57 15.02
N ALA A 34 -0.82 7.64 14.90
CA ALA A 34 -1.64 6.46 14.72
C ALA A 34 -1.18 5.72 13.45
N GLY A 35 -0.95 4.40 13.53
CA GLY A 35 -0.59 3.59 12.38
C GLY A 35 -1.69 3.61 11.30
N PRO A 36 -1.41 3.04 10.10
CA PRO A 36 -2.35 3.07 9.00
C PRO A 36 -3.69 2.42 9.35
N THR A 37 -4.76 3.05 8.92
CA THR A 37 -6.14 2.55 9.08
C THR A 37 -6.35 1.24 8.30
N PRO A 38 -7.41 0.46 8.59
CA PRO A 38 -7.75 -0.71 7.78
C PRO A 38 -7.94 -0.40 6.30
N ALA A 39 -8.52 0.75 5.95
CA ALA A 39 -8.68 1.20 4.57
C ALA A 39 -7.33 1.48 3.88
N GLU A 40 -6.44 2.20 4.56
CA GLU A 40 -5.09 2.46 4.05
C GLU A 40 -4.31 1.17 3.83
N ARG A 41 -4.34 0.21 4.77
CA ARG A 41 -3.71 -1.11 4.58
C ARG A 41 -4.26 -1.87 3.38
N ALA A 42 -5.57 -1.81 3.15
CA ALA A 42 -6.18 -2.46 1.98
C ALA A 42 -5.74 -1.78 0.66
N ILE A 43 -5.60 -0.46 0.65
CA ILE A 43 -5.08 0.28 -0.50
C ILE A 43 -3.59 -0.04 -0.73
N GLU A 44 -2.77 -0.09 0.31
CA GLU A 44 -1.36 -0.46 0.25
C GLU A 44 -1.18 -1.89 -0.27
N TYR A 45 -1.98 -2.84 0.22
CA TYR A 45 -2.01 -4.21 -0.29
C TYR A 45 -2.28 -4.25 -1.80
N ARG A 46 -3.34 -3.58 -2.25
CA ARG A 46 -3.66 -3.46 -3.68
C ARG A 46 -2.49 -2.89 -4.49
N GLN A 47 -1.87 -1.83 -4.01
CA GLN A 47 -0.73 -1.20 -4.67
C GLN A 47 0.48 -2.15 -4.74
N ALA A 48 0.71 -2.95 -3.70
CA ALA A 48 1.77 -3.96 -3.68
C ALA A 48 1.50 -5.08 -4.70
N VAL A 49 0.28 -5.60 -4.77
CA VAL A 49 -0.13 -6.59 -5.79
C VAL A 49 0.17 -6.07 -7.19
N TYR A 50 -0.23 -4.85 -7.52
CA TYR A 50 0.02 -4.29 -8.85
C TYR A 50 1.49 -3.96 -9.13
N LYS A 51 2.30 -3.66 -8.12
CA LYS A 51 3.76 -3.55 -8.29
C LYS A 51 4.37 -4.89 -8.70
N ILE A 52 3.91 -5.99 -8.10
CA ILE A 52 4.38 -7.33 -8.43
C ILE A 52 3.91 -7.72 -9.84
N VAL A 53 2.64 -7.44 -10.20
CA VAL A 53 2.12 -7.63 -11.57
C VAL A 53 3.00 -6.89 -12.58
N ALA A 54 3.24 -5.61 -12.39
CA ALA A 54 4.06 -4.80 -13.30
C ALA A 54 5.51 -5.27 -13.39
N GLY A 55 6.09 -5.66 -12.24
CA GLY A 55 7.48 -6.17 -12.17
C GLY A 55 7.69 -7.47 -12.94
N ASN A 56 6.67 -8.32 -13.02
CA ASN A 56 6.76 -9.59 -13.78
C ASN A 56 6.29 -9.44 -15.24
N PHE A 57 5.28 -8.61 -15.50
CA PHE A 57 4.79 -8.40 -16.88
C PHE A 57 5.70 -7.49 -17.72
N GLY A 58 6.35 -6.50 -17.09
CA GLY A 58 7.24 -5.56 -17.80
C GLY A 58 8.33 -6.22 -18.62
N PRO A 59 9.15 -7.14 -18.06
CA PRO A 59 10.17 -7.87 -18.80
C PRO A 59 9.61 -8.65 -20.00
N LEU A 60 8.47 -9.33 -19.84
CA LEU A 60 7.82 -10.07 -20.93
C LEU A 60 7.38 -9.13 -22.06
N THR A 61 6.89 -7.94 -21.69
CA THR A 61 6.54 -6.89 -22.67
C THR A 61 7.77 -6.38 -23.43
N GLN A 62 8.91 -6.18 -22.76
CA GLN A 62 10.16 -5.76 -23.43
C GLN A 62 10.62 -6.79 -24.44
N VAL A 63 10.56 -8.07 -24.09
CA VAL A 63 10.89 -9.19 -25.00
C VAL A 63 9.93 -9.23 -26.18
N ALA A 64 8.62 -9.15 -25.96
CA ALA A 64 7.62 -9.17 -27.02
C ALA A 64 7.76 -8.00 -28.01
N GLN A 65 8.23 -6.84 -27.52
CA GLN A 65 8.50 -5.65 -28.32
C GLN A 65 9.87 -5.65 -29.01
N GLY A 66 10.69 -6.69 -28.79
CA GLY A 66 12.06 -6.76 -29.34
C GLY A 66 13.04 -5.78 -28.69
N LYS A 67 12.74 -5.28 -27.49
CA LYS A 67 13.58 -4.35 -26.71
C LYS A 67 14.52 -5.06 -25.75
N ALA A 68 14.32 -6.35 -25.55
CA ALA A 68 15.17 -7.23 -24.77
C ALA A 68 15.23 -8.61 -25.43
N ASP A 69 16.35 -9.29 -25.23
CA ASP A 69 16.55 -10.66 -25.72
C ASP A 69 15.64 -11.64 -24.93
N PHE A 70 15.22 -12.68 -25.63
CA PHE A 70 14.47 -13.77 -24.99
C PHE A 70 15.41 -14.67 -24.19
N ASN A 71 15.14 -14.75 -22.87
CA ASN A 71 15.76 -15.73 -21.99
C ASN A 71 14.64 -16.63 -21.42
N ALA A 72 14.68 -17.92 -21.76
CA ALA A 72 13.61 -18.86 -21.42
C ALA A 72 13.37 -18.97 -19.92
N ASP A 73 14.41 -19.06 -19.11
CA ASP A 73 14.27 -19.22 -17.65
C ASP A 73 13.69 -17.96 -16.99
N ALA A 74 14.17 -16.79 -17.42
CA ALA A 74 13.62 -15.52 -16.93
C ALA A 74 12.17 -15.32 -17.38
N ALA A 75 11.84 -15.67 -18.61
CA ALA A 75 10.48 -15.56 -19.14
C ALA A 75 9.51 -16.48 -18.39
N ARG A 76 9.86 -17.78 -18.20
CA ARG A 76 9.06 -18.74 -17.42
C ARG A 76 8.81 -18.23 -16.00
N LYS A 77 9.86 -17.85 -15.30
CA LYS A 77 9.77 -17.33 -13.93
C LYS A 77 8.84 -16.12 -13.83
N ASN A 78 8.91 -15.20 -14.79
CA ASN A 78 8.05 -14.01 -14.79
C ASN A 78 6.61 -14.35 -15.13
N ALA A 79 6.36 -15.22 -16.12
CA ALA A 79 5.02 -15.61 -16.52
C ALA A 79 4.29 -16.43 -15.44
N GLU A 80 5.00 -17.39 -14.83
CA GLU A 80 4.46 -18.17 -13.70
C GLU A 80 4.07 -17.27 -12.52
N ARG A 81 4.97 -16.37 -12.09
CA ARG A 81 4.68 -15.42 -11.01
C ARG A 81 3.53 -14.48 -11.35
N LEU A 82 3.45 -14.05 -12.60
CA LEU A 82 2.35 -13.22 -13.06
C LEU A 82 1.01 -13.97 -12.95
N ALA A 83 0.96 -15.23 -13.40
CA ALA A 83 -0.25 -16.04 -13.30
C ALA A 83 -0.65 -16.30 -11.84
N GLN A 84 0.32 -16.53 -10.94
CA GLN A 84 0.06 -16.70 -9.52
C GLN A 84 -0.50 -15.43 -8.88
N ILE A 85 0.15 -14.26 -9.10
CA ILE A 85 -0.28 -13.01 -8.50
C ILE A 85 -1.61 -12.48 -9.08
N ALA A 86 -1.95 -12.84 -10.30
CA ALA A 86 -3.20 -12.46 -10.94
C ALA A 86 -4.43 -12.90 -10.12
N GLY A 87 -4.35 -14.06 -9.45
CA GLY A 87 -5.40 -14.56 -8.57
C GLY A 87 -5.73 -13.63 -7.39
N PHE A 88 -4.82 -12.76 -6.98
CA PHE A 88 -5.03 -11.81 -5.86
C PHE A 88 -5.64 -10.48 -6.30
N VAL A 89 -5.76 -10.24 -7.61
CA VAL A 89 -6.22 -8.95 -8.13
C VAL A 89 -7.67 -8.66 -7.73
N GLY A 90 -8.56 -9.66 -7.81
CA GLY A 90 -9.97 -9.50 -7.42
C GLY A 90 -10.14 -9.15 -5.94
N ASP A 91 -9.37 -9.80 -5.06
CA ASP A 91 -9.43 -9.63 -3.61
C ASP A 91 -8.83 -8.32 -3.12
N ALA A 92 -8.08 -7.63 -3.99
CA ALA A 92 -7.43 -6.37 -3.66
C ALA A 92 -8.40 -5.16 -3.61
N PHE A 93 -9.71 -5.36 -3.81
CA PHE A 93 -10.73 -4.31 -3.83
C PHE A 93 -11.87 -4.56 -2.81
N PRO A 94 -11.58 -4.71 -1.52
CA PRO A 94 -12.62 -4.80 -0.50
C PRO A 94 -13.34 -3.45 -0.36
N ASP A 95 -14.59 -3.48 0.09
CA ASP A 95 -15.43 -2.29 0.25
C ASP A 95 -14.80 -1.18 1.10
N ILE A 96 -14.04 -1.54 2.12
CA ILE A 96 -13.35 -0.60 2.99
C ILE A 96 -12.31 0.26 2.26
N SER A 97 -11.87 -0.15 1.05
CA SER A 97 -10.84 0.53 0.26
C SER A 97 -11.40 1.44 -0.85
N LYS A 98 -12.70 1.78 -0.79
CA LYS A 98 -13.38 2.68 -1.74
C LYS A 98 -12.82 4.10 -1.68
N GLU A 99 -12.47 4.55 -0.49
CA GLU A 99 -12.03 5.92 -0.20
C GLU A 99 -10.59 5.95 0.30
N GLY A 100 -9.91 7.07 0.11
CA GLY A 100 -8.52 7.28 0.54
C GLY A 100 -7.58 7.62 -0.61
N LYS A 101 -6.28 7.50 -0.39
CA LYS A 101 -5.23 7.79 -1.40
C LYS A 101 -5.17 6.66 -2.44
N THR A 102 -6.14 6.63 -3.35
CA THR A 102 -6.27 5.59 -4.36
C THR A 102 -6.58 6.19 -5.74
N ARG A 103 -6.18 5.48 -6.79
CA ARG A 103 -6.58 5.75 -8.18
C ARG A 103 -7.73 4.85 -8.62
N ALA A 104 -8.23 3.97 -7.77
CA ALA A 104 -9.40 3.15 -8.04
C ALA A 104 -10.66 4.03 -8.10
N LEU A 105 -11.45 3.90 -9.15
CA LEU A 105 -12.68 4.65 -9.31
C LEU A 105 -13.85 3.95 -8.59
N PRO A 106 -14.85 4.69 -8.09
CA PRO A 106 -16.07 4.13 -7.48
C PRO A 106 -16.80 3.13 -8.36
N ALA A 107 -16.64 3.24 -9.70
CA ALA A 107 -17.19 2.33 -10.67
C ALA A 107 -16.85 0.85 -10.44
N ILE A 108 -15.72 0.54 -9.79
CA ILE A 108 -15.34 -0.83 -9.42
C ILE A 108 -16.42 -1.50 -8.56
N TRP A 109 -16.98 -0.75 -7.63
CA TRP A 109 -17.95 -1.26 -6.67
C TRP A 109 -19.40 -1.11 -7.16
N SER A 110 -19.70 -0.10 -7.97
CA SER A 110 -21.02 0.10 -8.54
C SER A 110 -21.29 -0.74 -9.79
N ASN A 111 -20.23 -1.19 -10.48
CA ASN A 111 -20.30 -2.07 -11.65
C ASN A 111 -19.45 -3.33 -11.44
N ARG A 112 -19.70 -4.00 -10.33
CA ARG A 112 -18.91 -5.15 -9.85
C ARG A 112 -18.86 -6.30 -10.85
N ALA A 113 -19.97 -6.60 -11.51
CA ALA A 113 -20.04 -7.70 -12.47
C ALA A 113 -19.09 -7.51 -13.66
N GLU A 114 -18.99 -6.28 -14.19
CA GLU A 114 -18.06 -5.96 -15.27
C GLU A 114 -16.61 -5.99 -14.79
N PHE A 115 -16.35 -5.48 -13.58
CA PHE A 115 -15.03 -5.54 -12.97
C PHE A 115 -14.57 -6.99 -12.79
N ASP A 116 -15.40 -7.85 -12.22
CA ASP A 116 -15.09 -9.26 -12.00
C ASP A 116 -14.85 -10.02 -13.31
N LYS A 117 -15.60 -9.68 -14.37
CA LYS A 117 -15.35 -10.24 -15.70
C LYS A 117 -13.96 -9.87 -16.21
N LEU A 118 -13.53 -8.61 -16.11
CA LEU A 118 -12.20 -8.20 -16.54
C LEU A 118 -11.09 -8.81 -15.68
N VAL A 119 -11.32 -9.01 -14.38
CA VAL A 119 -10.40 -9.76 -13.51
C VAL A 119 -10.29 -11.20 -13.97
N LYS A 120 -11.41 -11.83 -14.32
CA LYS A 120 -11.40 -13.22 -14.85
C LYS A 120 -10.63 -13.29 -16.17
N ASP A 121 -10.91 -12.41 -17.11
CA ASP A 121 -10.23 -12.37 -18.40
C ASP A 121 -8.70 -12.23 -18.21
N PHE A 122 -8.26 -11.33 -17.33
CA PHE A 122 -6.86 -11.16 -16.95
C PHE A 122 -6.24 -12.43 -16.35
N ASN A 123 -6.97 -13.12 -15.44
CA ASN A 123 -6.50 -14.39 -14.87
C ASN A 123 -6.33 -15.47 -15.95
N ASP A 124 -7.28 -15.60 -16.86
CA ASP A 124 -7.25 -16.60 -17.91
C ASP A 124 -6.10 -16.32 -18.90
N HIS A 125 -5.92 -15.06 -19.31
CA HIS A 125 -4.84 -14.70 -20.24
C HIS A 125 -3.44 -14.79 -19.59
N THR A 126 -3.29 -14.54 -18.29
CA THR A 126 -2.00 -14.74 -17.61
C THR A 126 -1.62 -16.20 -17.51
N LYS A 127 -2.59 -17.12 -17.31
CA LYS A 127 -2.36 -18.56 -17.36
C LYS A 127 -1.97 -19.01 -18.77
N THR A 128 -2.72 -18.55 -19.78
CA THR A 128 -2.39 -18.84 -21.18
C THR A 128 -0.98 -18.34 -21.53
N LEU A 129 -0.60 -17.13 -21.07
CA LEU A 129 0.75 -16.60 -21.26
C LEU A 129 1.81 -17.50 -20.60
N SER A 130 1.53 -18.01 -19.39
CA SER A 130 2.44 -18.92 -18.69
C SER A 130 2.64 -20.21 -19.50
N ASP A 131 1.55 -20.81 -20.00
CA ASP A 131 1.60 -22.04 -20.82
C ASP A 131 2.35 -21.82 -22.14
N VAL A 132 2.14 -20.69 -22.81
CA VAL A 132 2.85 -20.30 -24.04
C VAL A 132 4.34 -20.13 -23.78
N VAL A 133 4.72 -19.43 -22.70
CA VAL A 133 6.13 -19.21 -22.36
C VAL A 133 6.83 -20.51 -22.02
N GLU A 134 6.17 -21.44 -21.32
CA GLU A 134 6.74 -22.76 -20.98
C GLU A 134 7.18 -23.53 -22.21
N ASN A 135 6.41 -23.43 -23.29
CA ASN A 135 6.67 -24.11 -24.56
C ASN A 135 7.48 -23.28 -25.59
N SER A 136 7.89 -22.06 -25.21
CA SER A 136 8.60 -21.14 -26.12
C SER A 136 10.11 -21.31 -26.03
N SER A 137 10.79 -21.34 -27.18
CA SER A 137 12.24 -21.25 -27.30
C SER A 137 12.74 -19.88 -27.81
N SER A 138 11.81 -18.99 -28.17
CA SER A 138 12.11 -17.65 -28.71
C SER A 138 10.89 -16.71 -28.53
N ALA A 139 11.08 -15.41 -28.77
CA ALA A 139 10.02 -14.41 -28.81
C ALA A 139 9.19 -14.49 -30.11
N GLY A 140 8.62 -15.66 -30.40
CA GLY A 140 7.80 -15.91 -31.58
C GLY A 140 6.44 -15.20 -31.57
N THR A 141 5.65 -15.41 -32.63
CA THR A 141 4.34 -14.78 -32.82
C THR A 141 3.37 -15.12 -31.71
N GLU A 142 3.37 -16.37 -31.24
CA GLU A 142 2.47 -16.86 -30.20
C GLU A 142 2.73 -16.17 -28.85
N LEU A 143 4.00 -16.05 -28.43
CA LEU A 143 4.37 -15.31 -27.24
C LEU A 143 3.95 -13.82 -27.35
N LYS A 144 4.21 -13.20 -28.48
CA LYS A 144 3.79 -11.78 -28.71
C LYS A 144 2.29 -11.61 -28.60
N ALA A 145 1.50 -12.55 -29.16
CA ALA A 145 0.03 -12.52 -29.08
C ALA A 145 -0.46 -12.71 -27.62
N ALA A 146 0.13 -13.66 -26.87
CA ALA A 146 -0.23 -13.88 -25.47
C ALA A 146 0.11 -12.65 -24.58
N VAL A 147 1.29 -12.04 -24.78
CA VAL A 147 1.64 -10.78 -24.09
C VAL A 147 0.66 -9.64 -24.46
N ALA A 148 0.27 -9.54 -25.73
CA ALA A 148 -0.69 -8.52 -26.17
C ALA A 148 -2.07 -8.72 -25.54
N ALA A 149 -2.55 -9.97 -25.37
CA ALA A 149 -3.81 -10.27 -24.72
C ALA A 149 -3.83 -9.74 -23.27
N VAL A 150 -2.83 -10.07 -22.46
CA VAL A 150 -2.67 -9.55 -21.10
C VAL A 150 -2.58 -8.01 -21.08
N GLY A 151 -1.86 -7.42 -22.04
CA GLY A 151 -1.76 -5.96 -22.17
C GLY A 151 -3.12 -5.29 -22.46
N ASN A 152 -3.97 -5.92 -23.26
CA ASN A 152 -5.32 -5.46 -23.57
C ASN A 152 -6.23 -5.52 -22.33
N ASP A 153 -6.11 -6.53 -21.47
CA ASP A 153 -6.85 -6.61 -20.20
C ASP A 153 -6.46 -5.45 -19.27
N CYS A 154 -5.15 -5.17 -19.15
CA CYS A 154 -4.67 -4.03 -18.39
C CYS A 154 -5.30 -2.72 -18.90
N LYS A 155 -5.33 -2.52 -20.21
CA LYS A 155 -5.91 -1.34 -20.84
C LYS A 155 -7.41 -1.24 -20.58
N ALA A 156 -8.16 -2.30 -20.83
CA ALA A 156 -9.62 -2.35 -20.70
C ALA A 156 -10.05 -2.03 -19.25
N CYS A 157 -9.36 -2.62 -18.25
CA CYS A 157 -9.62 -2.33 -16.85
C CYS A 157 -9.26 -0.87 -16.48
N HIS A 158 -8.09 -0.39 -16.89
CA HIS A 158 -7.62 0.95 -16.56
C HIS A 158 -8.47 2.06 -17.16
N GLU A 159 -9.02 1.88 -18.36
CA GLU A 159 -9.90 2.86 -19.01
C GLU A 159 -11.20 3.09 -18.24
N LYS A 160 -11.74 2.05 -17.59
CA LYS A 160 -13.03 2.10 -16.90
C LYS A 160 -12.92 2.34 -15.39
N PHE A 161 -11.89 1.80 -14.76
CA PHE A 161 -11.82 1.63 -13.31
C PHE A 161 -10.65 2.35 -12.63
N ARG A 162 -9.81 3.06 -13.39
CA ARG A 162 -8.65 3.78 -12.87
C ARG A 162 -8.63 5.23 -13.30
N SER A 163 -8.41 6.17 -12.34
CA SER A 163 -8.18 7.59 -12.66
C SER A 163 -6.80 7.78 -13.35
N LYS A 164 -6.74 8.79 -14.19
CA LYS A 164 -5.50 9.21 -14.89
C LYS A 164 -4.46 9.78 -13.92
#